data_f05d4757eeadce8133f8f5dacb382a8d
#
_entry.id   f05d4757eeadce8133f8f5dacb382a8d
#
_cell.length_a   1.000
_cell.length_b   1.000
_cell.length_c   1.000
_cell.angle_alpha   90.00
_cell.angle_beta   90.00
_cell.angle_gamma   90.00
#
_symmetry.space_group_name_H-M   'P 1'
#
loop_
_entity.id
_entity.type
_entity.pdbx_description
1 polymer ?
#
loop_
_entity_poly.entity_id
_entity_poly.type
_entity_poly.pdbx_seq_one_letter_code
_entity_poly.pdbx_strand_id
1 'polypeptide(L)'
;AGLPRVRRVDMSRQPNGTLIAPPLLAAIGERVSRGEQALLLLNRHGWAPVLHCADCGWKSECPHCSAYRVFHKIDRTLRCHHCGFTQRVPRACPDCGNLDIGTLGRGTEQLEERLAELLAGVARPDGQPARIARIDADSTRGKGQLEASLAEVHAGAVDVLVGTQMVAKGHDFRRVTLVAAVNPDAALFSSDFRAPERLFALLMQAAGRAGRDAAQGAGSEMWVQTHHPQHPLFVALKAHDYPGFAAQQLAERAQAGLPPFAHLALLRAEARSQEA
;
A
#
# COMPACT_ATOMS: atom_id res chain seq x y z
N ALA A 1 3.34 23.03 -13.45
CA ALA A 1 3.91 22.26 -12.33
C ALA A 1 4.53 20.98 -12.92
N GLY A 2 5.80 20.73 -12.61
CA GLY A 2 6.49 19.53 -13.07
C GLY A 2 5.97 18.28 -12.31
N LEU A 3 6.10 17.10 -12.93
CA LEU A 3 5.81 15.83 -12.26
C LEU A 3 6.85 15.61 -11.15
N PRO A 4 6.45 15.01 -10.00
CA PRO A 4 7.37 14.78 -8.90
C PRO A 4 8.46 13.77 -9.29
N ARG A 5 9.64 13.94 -8.71
CA ARG A 5 10.74 12.99 -8.90
C ARG A 5 10.40 11.65 -8.23
N VAL A 6 10.44 10.56 -9.01
CA VAL A 6 10.18 9.22 -8.49
C VAL A 6 11.48 8.55 -8.04
N ARG A 7 11.52 8.11 -6.77
CA ARG A 7 12.61 7.34 -6.16
C ARG A 7 12.15 5.92 -5.83
N ARG A 8 12.95 4.93 -6.16
CA ARG A 8 12.70 3.53 -5.83
C ARG A 8 13.68 3.08 -4.76
N VAL A 9 13.17 2.45 -3.71
CA VAL A 9 13.97 1.84 -2.64
C VAL A 9 13.88 0.33 -2.77
N ASP A 10 15.03 -0.32 -2.90
CA ASP A 10 15.13 -1.78 -2.93
C ASP A 10 15.04 -2.34 -1.51
N MET A 11 13.88 -2.87 -1.16
CA MET A 11 13.63 -3.45 0.16
C MET A 11 14.30 -4.80 0.37
N SER A 12 14.73 -5.48 -0.70
CA SER A 12 15.50 -6.73 -0.59
C SER A 12 16.89 -6.51 0.02
N ARG A 13 17.38 -5.28 -0.03
CA ARG A 13 18.67 -4.87 0.56
C ARG A 13 18.56 -4.34 2.00
N GLN A 14 17.34 -4.26 2.52
CA GLN A 14 17.09 -3.82 3.89
C GLN A 14 17.01 -5.03 4.83
N PRO A 15 17.32 -4.86 6.12
CA PRO A 15 17.09 -5.90 7.12
C PRO A 15 15.63 -6.38 7.12
N ASN A 16 15.43 -7.67 7.41
CA ASN A 16 14.09 -8.24 7.53
C ASN A 16 13.28 -7.48 8.59
N GLY A 17 12.02 -7.19 8.27
CA GLY A 17 11.13 -6.44 9.16
C GLY A 17 11.27 -4.91 9.07
N THR A 18 12.15 -4.38 8.20
CA THR A 18 12.22 -2.93 7.96
C THR A 18 10.91 -2.44 7.36
N LEU A 19 10.21 -1.61 8.11
CA LEU A 19 8.93 -1.02 7.66
C LEU A 19 9.15 0.22 6.80
N ILE A 20 10.06 1.11 7.25
CA ILE A 20 10.48 2.31 6.53
C ILE A 20 12.00 2.27 6.37
N ALA A 21 12.45 2.30 5.13
CA ALA A 21 13.88 2.32 4.83
C ALA A 21 14.54 3.62 5.32
N PRO A 22 15.79 3.58 5.83
CA PRO A 22 16.47 4.76 6.35
C PRO A 22 16.46 5.98 5.41
N PRO A 23 16.68 5.85 4.10
CA PRO A 23 16.62 7.01 3.19
C PRO A 23 15.25 7.66 3.12
N LEU A 24 14.18 6.87 3.14
CA LEU A 24 12.81 7.39 3.15
C LEU A 24 12.50 8.07 4.49
N LEU A 25 12.91 7.45 5.60
CA LEU A 25 12.73 8.02 6.93
C LEU A 25 13.43 9.37 7.05
N ALA A 26 14.65 9.50 6.55
CA ALA A 26 15.40 10.77 6.50
C ALA A 26 14.65 11.82 5.68
N ALA A 27 14.14 11.44 4.49
CA ALA A 27 13.38 12.34 3.63
C ALA A 27 12.07 12.82 4.29
N ILE A 28 11.38 11.96 5.03
CA ILE A 28 10.19 12.33 5.82
C ILE A 28 10.58 13.34 6.90
N GLY A 29 11.63 13.04 7.67
CA GLY A 29 12.12 13.93 8.73
C GLY A 29 12.48 15.32 8.22
N GLU A 30 13.15 15.42 7.08
CA GLU A 30 13.45 16.70 6.42
C GLU A 30 12.17 17.49 6.07
N ARG A 31 11.13 16.82 5.58
CA ARG A 31 9.84 17.48 5.28
C ARG A 31 9.20 18.04 6.53
N VAL A 32 9.14 17.24 7.60
CA VAL A 32 8.60 17.66 8.90
C VAL A 32 9.36 18.85 9.45
N SER A 33 10.69 18.82 9.43
CA SER A 33 11.53 19.91 9.93
C SER A 33 11.37 21.21 9.17
N ARG A 34 10.93 21.16 7.90
CA ARG A 34 10.63 22.34 7.07
C ARG A 34 9.17 22.80 7.15
N GLY A 35 8.32 22.14 7.92
CA GLY A 35 6.88 22.42 8.00
C GLY A 35 6.10 21.95 6.78
N GLU A 36 6.68 21.06 5.98
CA GLU A 36 6.02 20.38 4.87
C GLU A 36 5.35 19.11 5.35
N GLN A 37 4.49 18.51 4.51
CA GLN A 37 3.76 17.29 4.84
C GLN A 37 4.23 16.11 4.00
N ALA A 38 4.18 14.92 4.58
CA ALA A 38 4.39 13.65 3.90
C ALA A 38 3.12 12.80 3.92
N LEU A 39 2.82 12.14 2.79
CA LEU A 39 1.73 11.19 2.63
C LEU A 39 2.30 9.79 2.42
N LEU A 40 1.99 8.87 3.32
CA LEU A 40 2.37 7.47 3.23
C LEU A 40 1.16 6.63 2.83
N LEU A 41 1.26 6.00 1.66
CA LEU A 41 0.21 5.17 1.10
C LEU A 41 0.49 3.70 1.38
N LEU A 42 -0.49 3.04 1.98
CA LEU A 42 -0.59 1.60 2.06
C LEU A 42 -1.63 1.11 1.05
N ASN A 43 -1.22 0.21 0.19
CA ASN A 43 -2.16 -0.40 -0.75
C ASN A 43 -3.02 -1.45 -0.02
N ARG A 44 -4.27 -1.11 0.26
CA ARG A 44 -5.23 -2.01 0.93
C ARG A 44 -5.88 -3.03 -0.04
N HIS A 45 -5.81 -2.81 -1.35
CA HIS A 45 -6.27 -3.77 -2.36
C HIS A 45 -5.20 -4.82 -2.63
N GLY A 46 -5.35 -5.94 -2.01
CA GLY A 46 -4.44 -7.09 -1.98
C GLY A 46 -4.09 -7.55 -0.57
N TRP A 47 -4.48 -6.78 0.45
CA TRP A 47 -4.40 -7.19 1.84
C TRP A 47 -5.69 -7.90 2.28
N ALA A 48 -5.97 -8.96 1.62
CA ALA A 48 -6.66 -10.03 2.27
C ALA A 48 -5.72 -10.50 3.39
N PRO A 49 -6.16 -10.66 4.63
CA PRO A 49 -5.28 -11.01 5.73
C PRO A 49 -4.64 -12.36 5.47
N VAL A 50 -3.44 -12.34 4.92
CA VAL A 50 -2.59 -13.51 4.72
C VAL A 50 -2.00 -13.84 6.08
N LEU A 51 -2.05 -15.09 6.51
CA LEU A 51 -1.32 -15.51 7.70
C LEU A 51 0.16 -15.65 7.39
N HIS A 52 0.99 -15.23 8.32
CA HIS A 52 2.44 -15.39 8.25
C HIS A 52 3.01 -15.80 9.60
N CYS A 53 4.16 -16.41 9.55
CA CYS A 53 4.98 -16.72 10.71
C CYS A 53 6.15 -15.72 10.79
N ALA A 54 6.28 -15.04 11.92
CA ALA A 54 7.35 -14.08 12.11
C ALA A 54 8.74 -14.73 12.20
N ASP A 55 8.82 -15.98 12.67
CA ASP A 55 10.09 -16.69 12.88
C ASP A 55 10.71 -17.19 11.58
N CYS A 56 9.94 -17.88 10.72
CA CYS A 56 10.48 -18.51 9.51
C CYS A 56 10.06 -17.82 8.21
N GLY A 57 9.19 -16.81 8.29
CA GLY A 57 8.68 -16.09 7.12
C GLY A 57 7.61 -16.84 6.32
N TRP A 58 7.12 -17.99 6.80
CA TRP A 58 6.03 -18.72 6.18
C TRP A 58 4.83 -17.81 5.94
N LYS A 59 4.19 -17.99 4.79
CA LYS A 59 2.94 -17.30 4.42
C LYS A 59 1.90 -18.33 3.97
N SER A 60 0.63 -18.01 4.12
CA SER A 60 -0.48 -18.89 3.74
C SER A 60 -0.66 -19.01 2.22
N GLU A 61 0.38 -19.48 1.52
CA GLU A 61 0.34 -19.78 0.08
C GLU A 61 -0.67 -20.89 -0.23
N CYS A 62 -1.34 -20.80 -1.37
CA CYS A 62 -2.27 -21.82 -1.78
C CYS A 62 -1.52 -23.04 -2.34
N PRO A 63 -1.80 -24.28 -1.86
CA PRO A 63 -1.13 -25.47 -2.39
C PRO A 63 -1.58 -25.85 -3.81
N HIS A 64 -2.65 -25.26 -4.33
CA HIS A 64 -3.24 -25.59 -5.63
C HIS A 64 -2.97 -24.54 -6.71
N CYS A 65 -2.48 -23.36 -6.33
CA CYS A 65 -2.16 -22.29 -7.28
C CYS A 65 -1.18 -21.29 -6.65
N SER A 66 -0.64 -20.34 -7.44
CA SER A 66 0.35 -19.36 -7.00
C SER A 66 -0.22 -18.18 -6.17
N ALA A 67 -1.50 -18.21 -5.80
CA ALA A 67 -2.13 -17.16 -4.99
C ALA A 67 -1.96 -17.41 -3.49
N TYR A 68 -2.15 -16.38 -2.68
CA TYR A 68 -2.20 -16.52 -1.23
C TYR A 68 -3.64 -16.77 -0.76
N ARG A 69 -3.78 -17.58 0.30
CA ARG A 69 -5.04 -17.81 0.98
C ARG A 69 -5.31 -16.73 2.00
N VAL A 70 -6.54 -16.26 2.00
CA VAL A 70 -7.05 -15.19 2.84
C VAL A 70 -7.62 -15.75 4.13
N PHE A 71 -7.28 -15.13 5.25
CA PHE A 71 -7.85 -15.47 6.54
C PHE A 71 -9.23 -14.85 6.72
N HIS A 72 -10.23 -15.67 6.91
CA HIS A 72 -11.60 -15.30 7.27
C HIS A 72 -11.81 -15.43 8.77
N LYS A 73 -11.95 -14.29 9.46
CA LYS A 73 -12.06 -14.23 10.92
C LYS A 73 -13.28 -14.95 11.48
N ILE A 74 -14.42 -14.88 10.76
CA ILE A 74 -15.73 -15.34 11.25
C ILE A 74 -15.72 -16.86 11.44
N ASP A 75 -15.21 -17.59 10.47
CA ASP A 75 -15.21 -19.05 10.45
C ASP A 75 -13.80 -19.65 10.66
N ARG A 76 -12.80 -18.81 10.90
CA ARG A 76 -11.40 -19.18 11.09
C ARG A 76 -10.85 -20.08 9.99
N THR A 77 -11.14 -19.73 8.74
CA THR A 77 -10.66 -20.44 7.55
C THR A 77 -9.66 -19.62 6.74
N LEU A 78 -8.82 -20.32 5.99
CA LEU A 78 -7.97 -19.80 4.93
C LEU A 78 -8.61 -20.15 3.59
N ARG A 79 -9.02 -19.15 2.81
CA ARG A 79 -9.65 -19.34 1.50
C ARG A 79 -8.81 -18.76 0.37
N CYS A 80 -8.61 -19.53 -0.66
CA CYS A 80 -8.03 -19.05 -1.89
C CYS A 80 -9.13 -18.46 -2.79
N HIS A 81 -9.10 -17.16 -3.02
CA HIS A 81 -10.09 -16.51 -3.89
C HIS A 81 -9.83 -16.76 -5.40
N HIS A 82 -8.72 -17.41 -5.74
CA HIS A 82 -8.39 -17.76 -7.12
C HIS A 82 -8.95 -19.14 -7.52
N CYS A 83 -8.66 -20.19 -6.73
CA CYS A 83 -9.08 -21.56 -7.03
C CYS A 83 -10.19 -22.12 -6.11
N GLY A 84 -10.65 -21.33 -5.15
CA GLY A 84 -11.70 -21.74 -4.21
C GLY A 84 -11.25 -22.65 -3.06
N PHE A 85 -9.98 -23.10 -3.05
CA PHE A 85 -9.49 -23.98 -2.00
C PHE A 85 -9.65 -23.34 -0.62
N THR A 86 -10.26 -24.10 0.30
CA THR A 86 -10.54 -23.65 1.67
C THR A 86 -9.97 -24.65 2.68
N GLN A 87 -9.34 -24.15 3.72
CA GLN A 87 -8.74 -24.94 4.79
C GLN A 87 -8.94 -24.24 6.12
N ARG A 88 -9.04 -24.97 7.21
CA ARG A 88 -8.98 -24.39 8.56
C ARG A 88 -7.61 -23.77 8.82
N VAL A 89 -7.60 -22.71 9.64
CA VAL A 89 -6.35 -22.11 10.09
C VAL A 89 -5.54 -23.15 10.85
N PRO A 90 -4.26 -23.37 10.50
CA PRO A 90 -3.38 -24.27 11.24
C PRO A 90 -3.17 -23.74 12.67
N ARG A 91 -3.00 -24.65 13.62
CA ARG A 91 -2.74 -24.28 15.03
C ARG A 91 -1.32 -23.80 15.26
N ALA A 92 -0.40 -24.21 14.40
CA ALA A 92 1.01 -23.86 14.43
C ALA A 92 1.50 -23.65 13.01
N CYS A 93 2.61 -22.95 12.86
CA CYS A 93 3.26 -22.77 11.56
C CYS A 93 3.57 -24.12 10.91
N PRO A 94 3.10 -24.39 9.68
CA PRO A 94 3.37 -25.64 9.00
C PRO A 94 4.87 -25.90 8.75
N ASP A 95 5.68 -24.84 8.66
CA ASP A 95 7.10 -24.96 8.33
C ASP A 95 8.00 -25.11 9.57
N CYS A 96 7.73 -24.35 10.64
CA CYS A 96 8.64 -24.34 11.81
C CYS A 96 7.97 -24.73 13.13
N GLY A 97 6.64 -24.94 13.15
CA GLY A 97 5.92 -25.31 14.37
C GLY A 97 5.63 -24.18 15.34
N ASN A 98 6.04 -22.94 15.05
CA ASN A 98 5.74 -21.80 15.91
C ASN A 98 4.22 -21.60 16.05
N LEU A 99 3.76 -21.35 17.28
CA LEU A 99 2.34 -21.13 17.60
C LEU A 99 1.89 -19.70 17.27
N ASP A 100 2.82 -18.76 17.14
CA ASP A 100 2.52 -17.35 16.85
C ASP A 100 2.43 -17.11 15.33
N ILE A 101 1.30 -17.52 14.77
CA ILE A 101 0.94 -17.23 13.40
C ILE A 101 0.01 -16.02 13.39
N GLY A 102 0.49 -14.90 12.89
CA GLY A 102 -0.25 -13.65 12.82
C GLY A 102 -0.83 -13.34 11.44
N THR A 103 -1.81 -12.45 11.40
CA THR A 103 -2.24 -11.84 10.14
C THR A 103 -1.24 -10.78 9.73
N LEU A 104 -0.69 -10.86 8.52
CA LEU A 104 -0.05 -9.73 7.86
C LEU A 104 -1.15 -8.68 7.63
N GLY A 105 -1.26 -7.66 8.46
CA GLY A 105 -2.25 -6.67 8.13
C GLY A 105 -2.97 -5.86 9.19
N ARG A 106 -2.29 -5.40 10.22
CA ARG A 106 -2.69 -4.14 10.88
C ARG A 106 -1.90 -2.96 10.29
N GLY A 107 -1.81 -2.93 8.94
CA GLY A 107 -0.79 -2.15 8.25
C GLY A 107 -0.77 -0.66 8.59
N THR A 108 -1.90 0.03 8.58
CA THR A 108 -1.95 1.48 8.83
C THR A 108 -1.73 1.82 10.30
N GLU A 109 -2.32 1.07 11.21
CA GLU A 109 -2.18 1.27 12.66
C GLU A 109 -0.73 0.99 13.11
N GLN A 110 -0.18 -0.14 12.70
CA GLN A 110 1.21 -0.49 12.99
C GLN A 110 2.21 0.49 12.37
N LEU A 111 1.92 0.99 11.17
CA LEU A 111 2.75 2.00 10.51
C LEU A 111 2.68 3.34 11.27
N GLU A 112 1.50 3.77 11.72
CA GLU A 112 1.32 4.99 12.50
C GLU A 112 2.11 4.91 13.81
N GLU A 113 1.95 3.83 14.58
CA GLU A 113 2.67 3.59 15.83
C GLU A 113 4.19 3.58 15.61
N ARG A 114 4.66 2.85 14.62
CA ARG A 114 6.09 2.74 14.33
C ARG A 114 6.70 4.04 13.83
N LEU A 115 5.97 4.82 13.05
CA LEU A 115 6.41 6.14 12.62
C LEU A 115 6.54 7.11 13.79
N ALA A 116 5.63 7.07 14.75
CA ALA A 116 5.73 7.88 15.96
C ALA A 116 7.03 7.61 16.74
N GLU A 117 7.42 6.33 16.84
CA GLU A 117 8.70 5.95 17.45
C GLU A 117 9.90 6.42 16.62
N LEU A 118 9.89 6.15 15.32
CA LEU A 118 11.01 6.48 14.43
C LEU A 118 11.22 7.98 14.24
N LEU A 119 10.17 8.78 14.35
CA LEU A 119 10.22 10.24 14.23
C LEU A 119 10.24 10.97 15.58
N ALA A 120 10.37 10.26 16.70
CA ALA A 120 10.39 10.86 18.03
C ALA A 120 11.48 11.94 18.23
N GLY A 121 12.61 11.82 17.50
CA GLY A 121 13.69 12.80 17.51
C GLY A 121 13.54 13.93 16.47
N VAL A 122 12.49 13.94 15.67
CA VAL A 122 12.26 14.92 14.61
C VAL A 122 11.35 16.02 15.13
N ALA A 123 11.84 17.26 15.08
CA ALA A 123 11.08 18.43 15.50
C ALA A 123 10.52 19.18 14.29
N ARG A 124 9.31 19.70 14.45
CA ARG A 124 8.69 20.70 13.59
C ARG A 124 9.41 22.06 13.70
N PRO A 125 9.15 23.02 12.79
CA PRO A 125 9.73 24.36 12.91
C PRO A 125 9.43 25.08 14.23
N ASP A 126 8.30 24.75 14.88
CA ASP A 126 7.89 25.28 16.19
C ASP A 126 8.54 24.55 17.38
N GLY A 127 9.43 23.57 17.13
CA GLY A 127 10.08 22.76 18.14
C GLY A 127 9.23 21.63 18.71
N GLN A 128 7.97 21.49 18.28
CA GLN A 128 7.09 20.42 18.72
C GLN A 128 7.40 19.10 17.96
N PRO A 129 7.09 17.94 18.55
CA PRO A 129 7.25 16.67 17.85
C PRO A 129 6.35 16.55 16.62
N ALA A 130 6.76 15.71 15.67
CA ALA A 130 5.98 15.40 14.46
C ALA A 130 4.59 14.86 14.83
N ARG A 131 3.57 15.35 14.15
CA ARG A 131 2.18 14.89 14.29
C ARG A 131 1.84 13.92 13.17
N ILE A 132 1.48 12.70 13.54
CA ILE A 132 1.11 11.64 12.62
C ILE A 132 -0.39 11.41 12.74
N ALA A 133 -1.08 11.31 11.61
CA ALA A 133 -2.50 10.96 11.57
C ALA A 133 -2.75 9.82 10.59
N ARG A 134 -3.77 9.03 10.88
CA ARG A 134 -4.22 7.92 10.05
C ARG A 134 -5.60 8.21 9.48
N ILE A 135 -5.75 8.03 8.17
CA ILE A 135 -7.03 8.08 7.48
C ILE A 135 -7.23 6.79 6.69
N ASP A 136 -8.08 5.92 7.21
CA ASP A 136 -8.52 4.68 6.57
C ASP A 136 -10.00 4.41 6.87
N ALA A 137 -10.54 3.33 6.30
CA ALA A 137 -11.95 2.99 6.49
C ALA A 137 -12.31 2.67 7.95
N ASP A 138 -11.35 2.30 8.79
CA ASP A 138 -11.60 1.99 10.19
C ASP A 138 -11.57 3.25 11.06
N SER A 139 -10.64 4.17 10.78
CA SER A 139 -10.51 5.44 11.49
C SER A 139 -11.60 6.46 11.12
N THR A 140 -12.34 6.23 10.03
CA THR A 140 -13.34 7.18 9.49
C THR A 140 -14.76 6.63 9.46
N ARG A 141 -15.10 5.63 10.30
CA ARG A 141 -16.42 5.01 10.34
C ARG A 141 -17.54 5.93 10.84
N GLY A 142 -17.23 6.92 11.66
CA GLY A 142 -18.19 7.88 12.17
C GLY A 142 -18.59 8.92 11.14
N LYS A 143 -19.86 9.34 11.17
CA LYS A 143 -20.36 10.41 10.30
C LYS A 143 -19.56 11.70 10.55
N GLY A 144 -18.97 12.26 9.50
CA GLY A 144 -18.18 13.50 9.57
C GLY A 144 -16.73 13.33 10.07
N GLN A 145 -16.29 12.12 10.44
CA GLN A 145 -14.91 11.90 10.90
C GLN A 145 -13.89 12.08 9.77
N LEU A 146 -14.21 11.66 8.55
CA LEU A 146 -13.34 11.84 7.40
C LEU A 146 -13.11 13.33 7.13
N GLU A 147 -14.18 14.10 7.10
CA GLU A 147 -14.15 15.55 6.84
C GLU A 147 -13.36 16.28 7.94
N ALA A 148 -13.55 15.90 9.21
CA ALA A 148 -12.79 16.46 10.32
C ALA A 148 -11.29 16.17 10.21
N SER A 149 -10.93 14.92 9.96
CA SER A 149 -9.51 14.52 9.78
C SER A 149 -8.86 15.23 8.59
N LEU A 150 -9.58 15.37 7.49
CA LEU A 150 -9.09 16.11 6.33
C LEU A 150 -8.91 17.59 6.61
N ALA A 151 -9.83 18.20 7.38
CA ALA A 151 -9.70 19.58 7.79
C ALA A 151 -8.44 19.82 8.64
N GLU A 152 -8.08 18.91 9.55
CA GLU A 152 -6.85 18.98 10.32
C GLU A 152 -5.60 18.91 9.43
N VAL A 153 -5.61 18.04 8.41
CA VAL A 153 -4.51 17.95 7.43
C VAL A 153 -4.38 19.26 6.65
N HIS A 154 -5.50 19.81 6.17
CA HIS A 154 -5.51 21.08 5.43
C HIS A 154 -5.08 22.28 6.28
N ALA A 155 -5.42 22.28 7.56
CA ALA A 155 -5.01 23.30 8.52
C ALA A 155 -3.50 23.21 8.87
N GLY A 156 -2.81 22.14 8.45
CA GLY A 156 -1.40 21.92 8.79
C GLY A 156 -1.19 21.39 10.20
N ALA A 157 -2.22 20.84 10.83
CA ALA A 157 -2.14 20.20 12.14
C ALA A 157 -1.49 18.81 12.09
N VAL A 158 -1.32 18.24 10.90
CA VAL A 158 -0.71 16.93 10.64
C VAL A 158 0.53 17.11 9.78
N ASP A 159 1.62 16.43 10.13
CA ASP A 159 2.88 16.48 9.38
C ASP A 159 3.07 15.22 8.52
N VAL A 160 2.66 14.06 9.05
CA VAL A 160 2.73 12.77 8.33
C VAL A 160 1.35 12.14 8.32
N LEU A 161 0.80 11.98 7.12
CA LEU A 161 -0.48 11.34 6.91
C LEU A 161 -0.28 9.89 6.44
N VAL A 162 -0.81 8.94 7.18
CA VAL A 162 -0.84 7.52 6.81
C VAL A 162 -2.22 7.18 6.30
N GLY A 163 -2.32 6.65 5.08
CA GLY A 163 -3.62 6.36 4.52
C GLY A 163 -3.63 5.26 3.46
N THR A 164 -4.85 4.95 3.04
CA THR A 164 -5.11 4.04 1.93
C THR A 164 -5.57 4.82 0.70
N GLN A 165 -6.12 4.13 -0.30
CA GLN A 165 -6.63 4.76 -1.53
C GLN A 165 -7.63 5.91 -1.30
N MET A 166 -8.32 5.93 -0.16
CA MET A 166 -9.28 7.00 0.17
C MET A 166 -8.61 8.37 0.17
N VAL A 167 -7.38 8.44 0.68
CA VAL A 167 -6.62 9.71 0.78
C VAL A 167 -6.09 10.17 -0.58
N ALA A 168 -5.80 9.25 -1.49
CA ALA A 168 -5.30 9.58 -2.82
C ALA A 168 -6.39 10.15 -3.76
N LYS A 169 -7.67 9.93 -3.44
CA LYS A 169 -8.80 10.33 -4.28
C LYS A 169 -9.48 11.61 -3.75
N GLY A 170 -9.56 12.63 -4.61
CA GLY A 170 -10.46 13.76 -4.40
C GLY A 170 -9.96 14.89 -3.50
N HIS A 171 -8.80 14.75 -2.82
CA HIS A 171 -8.29 15.76 -1.90
C HIS A 171 -7.06 16.46 -2.43
N ASP A 172 -6.95 17.75 -2.23
CA ASP A 172 -5.83 18.58 -2.68
C ASP A 172 -4.98 19.00 -1.47
N PHE A 173 -3.89 18.27 -1.23
CA PHE A 173 -3.00 18.54 -0.10
C PHE A 173 -1.86 19.46 -0.54
N ARG A 174 -2.03 20.76 -0.39
CA ARG A 174 -1.08 21.77 -0.88
C ARG A 174 0.30 21.70 -0.24
N ARG A 175 0.39 21.25 1.01
CA ARG A 175 1.64 21.14 1.78
C ARG A 175 2.35 19.79 1.63
N VAL A 176 1.73 18.80 0.99
CA VAL A 176 2.34 17.51 0.76
C VAL A 176 3.37 17.64 -0.35
N THR A 177 4.63 17.46 -0.01
CA THR A 177 5.77 17.49 -0.93
C THR A 177 6.45 16.13 -1.09
N LEU A 178 6.09 15.17 -0.24
CA LEU A 178 6.55 13.79 -0.31
C LEU A 178 5.35 12.84 -0.25
N VAL A 179 5.27 11.94 -1.23
CA VAL A 179 4.34 10.81 -1.24
C VAL A 179 5.14 9.53 -1.28
N ALA A 180 4.81 8.56 -0.44
CA ALA A 180 5.49 7.27 -0.43
C ALA A 180 4.51 6.09 -0.47
N ALA A 181 4.75 5.13 -1.35
CA ALA A 181 4.12 3.82 -1.33
C ALA A 181 4.98 2.88 -0.48
N VAL A 182 4.46 2.45 0.66
CA VAL A 182 5.23 1.71 1.67
C VAL A 182 5.35 0.23 1.34
N ASN A 183 4.30 -0.38 0.80
CA ASN A 183 4.29 -1.78 0.40
C ASN A 183 3.33 -2.02 -0.77
N PRO A 184 3.71 -1.67 -2.00
CA PRO A 184 2.86 -1.83 -3.18
C PRO A 184 2.90 -3.24 -3.79
N ASP A 185 3.83 -4.10 -3.38
CA ASP A 185 4.18 -5.35 -4.08
C ASP A 185 3.04 -6.36 -4.18
N ALA A 186 2.12 -6.37 -3.21
CA ALA A 186 0.97 -7.29 -3.25
C ALA A 186 0.11 -7.14 -4.52
N ALA A 187 0.09 -5.95 -5.13
CA ALA A 187 -0.63 -5.73 -6.37
C ALA A 187 0.08 -6.33 -7.59
N LEU A 188 1.39 -6.55 -7.54
CA LEU A 188 2.16 -7.15 -8.64
C LEU A 188 1.84 -8.65 -8.80
N PHE A 189 1.51 -9.30 -7.68
CA PHE A 189 1.29 -10.75 -7.60
C PHE A 189 -0.18 -11.10 -7.36
N SER A 190 -1.08 -10.14 -7.58
CA SER A 190 -2.52 -10.36 -7.48
C SER A 190 -3.01 -11.22 -8.64
N SER A 191 -3.96 -12.13 -8.36
CA SER A 191 -4.70 -12.84 -9.40
C SER A 191 -5.67 -11.95 -10.20
N ASP A 192 -5.93 -10.74 -9.73
CA ASP A 192 -6.67 -9.73 -10.49
C ASP A 192 -5.75 -9.07 -11.52
N PHE A 193 -5.96 -9.38 -12.80
CA PHE A 193 -5.17 -8.84 -13.91
C PHE A 193 -5.21 -7.31 -14.01
N ARG A 194 -6.15 -6.65 -13.32
CA ARG A 194 -6.25 -5.18 -13.23
C ARG A 194 -5.46 -4.59 -12.07
N ALA A 195 -4.91 -5.40 -11.18
CA ALA A 195 -4.24 -4.89 -9.99
C ALA A 195 -3.01 -4.03 -10.31
N PRO A 196 -2.13 -4.39 -11.27
CA PRO A 196 -1.02 -3.52 -11.69
C PRO A 196 -1.49 -2.18 -12.26
N GLU A 197 -2.52 -2.19 -13.11
CA GLU A 197 -3.12 -0.98 -13.67
C GLU A 197 -3.67 -0.06 -12.59
N ARG A 198 -4.41 -0.63 -11.64
CA ARG A 198 -4.95 0.14 -10.49
C ARG A 198 -3.86 0.70 -9.60
N LEU A 199 -2.80 -0.08 -9.37
CA LEU A 199 -1.64 0.40 -8.63
C LEU A 199 -0.97 1.57 -9.34
N PHE A 200 -0.69 1.44 -10.63
CA PHE A 200 -0.08 2.51 -11.42
C PHE A 200 -0.92 3.79 -11.36
N ALA A 201 -2.24 3.67 -11.60
CA ALA A 201 -3.16 4.80 -11.53
C ALA A 201 -3.18 5.45 -10.13
N LEU A 202 -3.19 4.65 -9.06
CA LEU A 202 -3.14 5.14 -7.68
C LEU A 202 -1.85 5.92 -7.42
N LEU A 203 -0.71 5.37 -7.83
CA LEU A 203 0.59 5.99 -7.61
C LEU A 203 0.73 7.30 -8.41
N MET A 204 0.23 7.33 -9.64
CA MET A 204 0.19 8.54 -10.47
C MET A 204 -0.74 9.61 -9.88
N GLN A 205 -1.91 9.21 -9.39
CA GLN A 205 -2.83 10.14 -8.72
C GLN A 205 -2.23 10.73 -7.45
N ALA A 206 -1.59 9.90 -6.64
CA ALA A 206 -0.93 10.33 -5.42
C ALA A 206 0.26 11.26 -5.73
N ALA A 207 1.08 10.89 -6.71
CA ALA A 207 2.18 11.73 -7.19
C ALA A 207 1.69 13.10 -7.67
N GLY A 208 0.58 13.15 -8.38
CA GLY A 208 -0.05 14.39 -8.84
C GLY A 208 -0.64 15.27 -7.73
N ARG A 209 -0.68 14.77 -6.47
CA ARG A 209 -1.09 15.56 -5.29
C ARG A 209 0.09 16.24 -4.60
N ALA A 210 1.30 15.71 -4.80
CA ALA A 210 2.50 16.29 -4.23
C ALA A 210 2.92 17.56 -5.00
N GLY A 211 3.15 18.67 -4.26
CA GLY A 211 3.77 19.87 -4.81
C GLY A 211 2.93 20.64 -5.83
N ARG A 212 1.64 20.72 -5.66
CA ARG A 212 0.78 21.55 -6.54
C ARG A 212 1.03 23.05 -6.42
N ASP A 213 1.63 23.48 -5.33
CA ASP A 213 2.08 24.86 -5.20
C ASP A 213 3.32 25.05 -6.08
N ALA A 214 3.29 26.01 -7.01
CA ALA A 214 4.35 26.24 -8.00
C ALA A 214 5.72 26.53 -7.35
N ALA A 215 5.72 27.07 -6.12
CA ALA A 215 6.93 27.30 -5.33
C ALA A 215 7.56 26.01 -4.78
N GLN A 216 6.79 24.94 -4.62
CA GLN A 216 7.21 23.66 -4.01
C GLN A 216 7.37 22.54 -5.05
N GLY A 217 6.89 22.73 -6.29
CA GLY A 217 6.83 21.69 -7.32
C GLY A 217 8.19 21.10 -7.70
N ALA A 218 9.26 21.88 -7.65
CA ALA A 218 10.62 21.42 -7.97
C ALA A 218 11.21 20.49 -6.88
N GLY A 219 10.68 20.52 -5.65
CA GLY A 219 11.14 19.70 -4.52
C GLY A 219 10.27 18.49 -4.21
N SER A 220 9.20 18.26 -4.97
CA SER A 220 8.26 17.18 -4.69
C SER A 220 8.81 15.83 -5.13
N GLU A 221 8.63 14.84 -4.26
CA GLU A 221 9.14 13.49 -4.50
C GLU A 221 8.04 12.45 -4.28
N MET A 222 8.11 11.39 -5.08
CA MET A 222 7.39 10.15 -4.86
C MET A 222 8.37 9.03 -4.58
N TRP A 223 8.18 8.34 -3.48
CA TRP A 223 8.99 7.19 -3.07
C TRP A 223 8.22 5.90 -3.19
N VAL A 224 8.88 4.85 -3.67
CA VAL A 224 8.30 3.51 -3.77
C VAL A 224 9.24 2.53 -3.07
N GLN A 225 8.79 1.93 -1.97
CA GLN A 225 9.50 0.84 -1.29
C GLN A 225 9.03 -0.49 -1.85
N THR A 226 9.90 -1.21 -2.54
CA THR A 226 9.55 -2.47 -3.20
C THR A 226 10.70 -3.46 -3.17
N HIS A 227 10.39 -4.77 -3.10
CA HIS A 227 11.37 -5.84 -3.30
C HIS A 227 11.66 -6.08 -4.78
N HIS A 228 10.94 -5.41 -5.69
CA HIS A 228 11.02 -5.58 -7.14
C HIS A 228 11.26 -4.23 -7.86
N PRO A 229 12.36 -3.51 -7.56
CA PRO A 229 12.58 -2.16 -8.09
C PRO A 229 12.73 -2.12 -9.62
N GLN A 230 13.05 -3.25 -10.24
CA GLN A 230 13.18 -3.37 -11.70
C GLN A 230 11.89 -3.85 -12.39
N HIS A 231 10.81 -4.07 -11.63
CA HIS A 231 9.53 -4.44 -12.25
C HIS A 231 9.08 -3.36 -13.24
N PRO A 232 8.59 -3.74 -14.45
CA PRO A 232 8.25 -2.80 -15.52
C PRO A 232 7.31 -1.68 -15.08
N LEU A 233 6.37 -1.95 -14.18
CA LEU A 233 5.49 -0.95 -13.58
C LEU A 233 6.28 0.19 -12.92
N PHE A 234 7.27 -0.13 -12.07
CA PHE A 234 8.04 0.88 -11.34
C PHE A 234 9.08 1.56 -12.23
N VAL A 235 9.55 0.88 -13.28
CA VAL A 235 10.40 1.49 -14.31
C VAL A 235 9.61 2.55 -15.08
N ALA A 236 8.43 2.21 -15.56
CA ALA A 236 7.52 3.12 -16.25
C ALA A 236 7.07 4.29 -15.36
N LEU A 237 6.76 4.00 -14.09
CA LEU A 237 6.40 5.03 -13.11
C LEU A 237 7.52 6.06 -12.94
N LYS A 238 8.77 5.60 -12.82
CA LYS A 238 9.95 6.48 -12.69
C LYS A 238 10.16 7.37 -13.92
N ALA A 239 9.85 6.83 -15.11
CA ALA A 239 9.92 7.54 -16.37
C ALA A 239 8.68 8.40 -16.65
N HIS A 240 7.64 8.32 -15.83
CA HIS A 240 6.31 8.90 -16.08
C HIS A 240 5.70 8.43 -17.42
N ASP A 241 6.03 7.20 -17.83
CA ASP A 241 5.61 6.59 -19.10
C ASP A 241 4.35 5.74 -18.95
N TYR A 242 3.21 6.39 -18.80
CA TYR A 242 1.92 5.70 -18.79
C TYR A 242 1.60 5.03 -20.15
N PRO A 243 1.84 5.67 -21.31
CA PRO A 243 1.57 5.02 -22.60
C PRO A 243 2.35 3.72 -22.79
N GLY A 244 3.63 3.69 -22.47
CA GLY A 244 4.45 2.48 -22.55
C GLY A 244 3.97 1.38 -21.60
N PHE A 245 3.63 1.72 -20.36
CA PHE A 245 3.03 0.79 -19.42
C PHE A 245 1.69 0.22 -19.92
N ALA A 246 0.80 1.07 -20.43
CA ALA A 246 -0.48 0.65 -20.95
C ALA A 246 -0.34 -0.28 -22.16
N ALA A 247 0.57 0.02 -23.09
CA ALA A 247 0.86 -0.82 -24.25
C ALA A 247 1.37 -2.20 -23.83
N GLN A 248 2.26 -2.28 -22.86
CA GLN A 248 2.74 -3.56 -22.31
C GLN A 248 1.60 -4.36 -21.65
N GLN A 249 0.76 -3.73 -20.82
CA GLN A 249 -0.38 -4.39 -20.19
C GLN A 249 -1.37 -4.92 -21.22
N LEU A 250 -1.63 -4.20 -22.31
CA LEU A 250 -2.49 -4.65 -23.40
C LEU A 250 -1.89 -5.85 -24.14
N ALA A 251 -0.58 -5.84 -24.40
CA ALA A 251 0.11 -6.97 -25.02
C ALA A 251 0.03 -8.25 -24.17
N GLU A 252 0.27 -8.14 -22.88
CA GLU A 252 0.15 -9.25 -21.92
C GLU A 252 -1.29 -9.81 -21.88
N ARG A 253 -2.30 -8.93 -21.87
CA ARG A 253 -3.71 -9.33 -21.90
C ARG A 253 -4.12 -9.99 -23.20
N ALA A 254 -3.62 -9.53 -24.35
CA ALA A 254 -3.85 -10.16 -25.62
C ALA A 254 -3.32 -11.59 -25.66
N GLN A 255 -2.09 -11.80 -25.17
CA GLN A 255 -1.47 -13.14 -25.09
C GLN A 255 -2.21 -14.06 -24.12
N ALA A 256 -2.71 -13.53 -23.01
CA ALA A 256 -3.42 -14.31 -21.99
C ALA A 256 -4.93 -14.47 -22.28
N GLY A 257 -5.47 -13.93 -23.37
CA GLY A 257 -6.90 -13.96 -23.65
C GLY A 257 -7.76 -13.24 -22.62
N LEU A 258 -7.29 -12.09 -22.14
CA LEU A 258 -7.96 -11.29 -21.10
C LEU A 258 -8.63 -10.04 -21.71
N PRO A 259 -9.58 -9.42 -21.03
CA PRO A 259 -10.18 -8.17 -21.49
C PRO A 259 -9.13 -7.06 -21.74
N PRO A 260 -9.27 -6.27 -22.78
CA PRO A 260 -10.42 -6.11 -23.69
C PRO A 260 -10.47 -7.12 -24.85
N PHE A 261 -9.54 -8.04 -24.96
CA PHE A 261 -9.46 -9.00 -26.09
C PHE A 261 -10.40 -10.20 -25.91
N ALA A 262 -10.95 -10.38 -24.73
CA ALA A 262 -11.95 -11.39 -24.41
C ALA A 262 -13.00 -10.83 -23.45
N HIS A 263 -14.13 -11.52 -23.33
CA HIS A 263 -15.16 -11.23 -22.35
C HIS A 263 -15.03 -12.20 -21.17
N LEU A 264 -15.06 -11.67 -19.96
CA LEU A 264 -15.05 -12.47 -18.72
C LEU A 264 -16.36 -12.25 -17.97
N ALA A 265 -16.96 -13.33 -17.52
CA ALA A 265 -18.06 -13.32 -16.57
C ALA A 265 -17.66 -14.12 -15.33
N LEU A 266 -17.83 -13.53 -14.14
CA LEU A 266 -17.63 -14.19 -12.87
C LEU A 266 -19.00 -14.50 -12.25
N LEU A 267 -19.31 -15.79 -12.14
CA LEU A 267 -20.46 -16.26 -11.38
C LEU A 267 -19.99 -16.58 -9.95
N ARG A 268 -20.59 -15.92 -8.98
CA ARG A 268 -20.32 -16.18 -7.56
C ARG A 268 -21.58 -16.70 -6.89
N ALA A 269 -21.49 -17.89 -6.33
CA ALA A 269 -22.54 -18.47 -5.51
C ALA A 269 -22.02 -18.57 -4.06
N GLU A 270 -22.84 -18.14 -3.11
CA GLU A 270 -22.55 -18.25 -1.68
C GLU A 270 -23.70 -19.04 -1.03
N ALA A 271 -23.37 -20.14 -0.38
CA ALA A 271 -24.32 -20.96 0.37
C ALA A 271 -23.82 -21.17 1.79
N ARG A 272 -24.77 -21.44 2.71
CA ARG A 272 -24.43 -21.73 4.13
C ARG A 272 -23.79 -23.11 4.31
N SER A 273 -24.00 -24.04 3.36
CA SER A 273 -23.35 -25.36 3.32
C SER A 273 -22.97 -25.71 1.88
N GLN A 274 -21.99 -26.61 1.72
CA GLN A 274 -21.58 -27.13 0.40
C GLN A 274 -22.54 -28.17 -0.17
N GLU A 275 -23.53 -28.62 0.59
CA GLU A 275 -24.52 -29.66 0.23
C GLU A 275 -25.84 -29.07 -0.31
N ALA A 276 -25.86 -27.78 -0.66
CA ALA A 276 -27.03 -27.10 -1.20
C ALA A 276 -26.88 -26.83 -2.71
#